data_6c47cfa5529a86fb9e867068318196a5
#
_entry.id   6c47cfa5529a86fb9e867068318196a5
#
_cell.length_a   1.000
_cell.length_b   1.000
_cell.length_c   1.000
_cell.angle_alpha   90.00
_cell.angle_beta   90.00
_cell.angle_gamma   90.00
#
_symmetry.space_group_name_H-M   'P 1'
#
loop_
_entity.id
_entity.type
_entity.pdbx_description
1 polymer ?
#
loop_
_entity_poly.entity_id
_entity_poly.type
_entity_poly.pdbx_seq_one_letter_code
_entity_poly.pdbx_strand_id
1 'polypeptide(L)'
;MSAELISDPIAVAKAFSPGHITGFFEIPQGNSPSFHFLHKGSKGAGFSIDRGIATTAYVYESTKTNYDIQINGVKNCDAEVSKWVIEEYLKLADRPYFVSISHEVKIPIGFGLGSSGAAALSLSYALNQALAIGLSATQAAQIAHMAEIACNTGLGTVIAEFAGGFEMRTSAGAPGIGSITKISLDENYKAIVLCLAPISTKSFLRKRMNEANGLGSVMLNNLSASRSLHDFLKMSSKFAETLNLTEGRCKAPIAALKARGFESSVALFGQTVFTIVPSENANEVTDALSEFGGKLIVCNIDSAGARVL
;
A
#
# COMPACT_ATOMS: atom_id res chain seq x y z
N MET A 1 -18.63 9.76 26.97
CA MET A 1 -19.90 9.00 27.07
C MET A 1 -20.05 8.30 25.72
N SER A 2 -19.83 7.00 25.68
CA SER A 2 -20.14 6.16 24.52
C SER A 2 -21.66 6.09 24.42
N ALA A 3 -22.25 6.65 23.34
CA ALA A 3 -23.63 6.36 23.00
C ALA A 3 -23.70 4.85 22.76
N GLU A 4 -24.43 4.11 23.57
CA GLU A 4 -24.83 2.75 23.28
C GLU A 4 -25.62 2.81 21.97
N LEU A 5 -25.08 2.18 20.92
CA LEU A 5 -25.82 1.93 19.68
C LEU A 5 -26.92 0.91 20.01
N ILE A 6 -28.14 1.39 20.19
CA ILE A 6 -29.31 0.59 20.57
C ILE A 6 -29.98 -0.03 19.34
N SER A 7 -29.50 0.23 18.12
CA SER A 7 -30.07 -0.26 16.88
C SER A 7 -29.07 -1.05 16.05
N ASP A 8 -29.59 -2.02 15.29
CA ASP A 8 -28.82 -2.69 14.25
C ASP A 8 -28.39 -1.68 13.15
N PRO A 9 -27.24 -1.89 12.50
CA PRO A 9 -26.83 -1.06 11.38
C PRO A 9 -27.85 -1.19 10.21
N ILE A 10 -28.19 -0.07 9.61
CA ILE A 10 -29.10 -0.05 8.44
C ILE A 10 -28.41 -0.53 7.15
N ALA A 11 -27.08 -0.47 7.13
CA ALA A 11 -26.27 -1.02 6.04
C ALA A 11 -24.89 -1.43 6.56
N VAL A 12 -24.35 -2.50 5.96
CA VAL A 12 -23.00 -3.01 6.23
C VAL A 12 -22.35 -3.36 4.90
N ALA A 13 -21.10 -2.96 4.72
CA ALA A 13 -20.32 -3.40 3.57
C ALA A 13 -18.87 -3.67 4.00
N LYS A 14 -18.25 -4.64 3.34
CA LYS A 14 -16.86 -5.04 3.56
C LYS A 14 -16.09 -4.98 2.25
N ALA A 15 -14.87 -4.45 2.30
CA ALA A 15 -13.96 -4.42 1.17
C ALA A 15 -12.53 -4.72 1.60
N PHE A 16 -11.72 -5.16 0.66
CA PHE A 16 -10.32 -5.52 0.84
C PHE A 16 -9.45 -4.70 -0.10
N SER A 17 -8.29 -4.28 0.39
CA SER A 17 -7.18 -3.81 -0.44
C SER A 17 -5.90 -4.58 -0.08
N PRO A 18 -5.15 -5.05 -1.09
CA PRO A 18 -3.87 -5.71 -0.86
C PRO A 18 -2.86 -4.74 -0.25
N GLY A 19 -1.84 -5.25 0.43
CA GLY A 19 -0.63 -4.50 0.70
C GLY A 19 0.22 -4.39 -0.57
N HIS A 20 1.09 -3.38 -0.62
CA HIS A 20 1.96 -3.14 -1.76
C HIS A 20 3.41 -2.90 -1.34
N ILE A 21 4.35 -3.46 -2.08
CA ILE A 21 5.79 -3.28 -1.88
C ILE A 21 6.38 -2.60 -3.11
N THR A 22 6.92 -1.40 -2.92
CA THR A 22 7.63 -0.66 -3.96
C THR A 22 9.11 -1.00 -3.94
N GLY A 23 9.65 -1.46 -5.07
CA GLY A 23 11.07 -1.75 -5.25
C GLY A 23 11.90 -0.51 -5.57
N PHE A 24 11.40 0.33 -6.47
CA PHE A 24 11.99 1.64 -6.81
C PHE A 24 10.93 2.61 -7.32
N PHE A 25 11.22 3.91 -7.23
CA PHE A 25 10.28 4.94 -7.67
C PHE A 25 10.99 6.22 -8.10
N GLU A 26 10.22 7.10 -8.73
CA GLU A 26 10.58 8.47 -9.05
C GLU A 26 9.38 9.39 -8.88
N ILE A 27 9.63 10.57 -8.33
CA ILE A 27 8.62 11.62 -8.28
C ILE A 27 8.90 12.57 -9.43
N PRO A 28 8.02 12.63 -10.45
CA PRO A 28 8.23 13.51 -11.60
C PRO A 28 8.35 14.97 -11.16
N GLN A 29 9.23 15.72 -11.85
CA GLN A 29 9.27 17.18 -11.75
C GLN A 29 7.91 17.73 -12.19
N GLY A 30 7.28 18.57 -11.37
CA GLY A 30 5.93 19.08 -11.65
C GLY A 30 4.88 18.67 -10.62
N ASN A 31 5.22 17.88 -9.61
CA ASN A 31 4.39 17.71 -8.41
C ASN A 31 4.35 19.01 -7.57
N SER A 32 4.14 20.17 -8.24
CA SER A 32 4.00 21.48 -7.61
C SER A 32 2.82 21.47 -6.63
N PRO A 33 2.86 22.25 -5.54
CA PRO A 33 1.72 22.44 -4.65
C PRO A 33 0.43 22.87 -5.38
N SER A 34 0.55 23.59 -6.51
CA SER A 34 -0.57 24.02 -7.34
C SER A 34 -1.20 22.91 -8.21
N PHE A 35 -0.57 21.73 -8.30
CA PHE A 35 -1.14 20.62 -9.06
C PHE A 35 -2.30 19.98 -8.29
N HIS A 36 -3.40 19.69 -8.99
CA HIS A 36 -4.53 19.00 -8.39
C HIS A 36 -4.10 17.61 -7.88
N PHE A 37 -4.60 17.20 -6.73
CA PHE A 37 -4.21 15.96 -6.04
C PHE A 37 -4.26 14.71 -6.94
N LEU A 38 -5.22 14.64 -7.84
CA LEU A 38 -5.38 13.51 -8.77
C LEU A 38 -4.20 13.34 -9.74
N HIS A 39 -3.46 14.40 -10.04
CA HIS A 39 -2.30 14.36 -10.94
C HIS A 39 -0.96 14.17 -10.21
N LYS A 40 -0.98 14.26 -8.87
CA LYS A 40 0.22 13.98 -8.06
C LYS A 40 0.42 12.47 -7.97
N GLY A 41 1.68 12.06 -7.91
CA GLY A 41 2.01 10.63 -7.80
C GLY A 41 3.46 10.33 -8.07
N SER A 42 3.79 9.06 -8.16
CA SER A 42 5.11 8.57 -8.51
C SER A 42 5.05 7.58 -9.66
N LYS A 43 6.15 7.50 -10.43
CA LYS A 43 6.46 6.39 -11.32
C LYS A 43 7.27 5.35 -10.56
N GLY A 44 7.41 4.14 -11.07
CA GLY A 44 8.24 3.10 -10.47
C GLY A 44 7.70 1.71 -10.70
N ALA A 45 8.15 0.76 -9.90
CA ALA A 45 7.67 -0.61 -9.97
C ALA A 45 7.56 -1.25 -8.59
N GLY A 46 6.68 -2.23 -8.49
CA GLY A 46 6.40 -2.95 -7.27
C GLY A 46 5.44 -4.11 -7.49
N PHE A 47 4.93 -4.63 -6.40
CA PHE A 47 3.98 -5.73 -6.43
C PHE A 47 3.02 -5.68 -5.25
N SER A 48 1.79 -6.12 -5.49
CA SER A 48 0.77 -6.28 -4.47
C SER A 48 0.80 -7.68 -3.86
N ILE A 49 0.51 -7.79 -2.58
CA ILE A 49 0.51 -9.06 -1.84
C ILE A 49 -0.88 -9.39 -1.28
N ASP A 50 -1.22 -10.68 -1.18
CA ASP A 50 -2.51 -11.18 -0.68
C ASP A 50 -2.74 -10.93 0.83
N ARG A 51 -1.82 -10.28 1.48
CA ARG A 51 -1.94 -9.69 2.81
C ARG A 51 -2.19 -8.20 2.68
N GLY A 52 -3.19 -7.69 3.35
CA GLY A 52 -3.61 -6.30 3.21
C GLY A 52 -4.50 -5.85 4.34
N ILE A 53 -5.48 -5.03 4.01
CA ILE A 53 -6.47 -4.50 4.97
C ILE A 53 -7.87 -4.81 4.46
N ALA A 54 -8.67 -5.47 5.30
CA ALA A 54 -10.10 -5.58 5.11
C ALA A 54 -10.80 -4.54 5.99
N THR A 55 -11.68 -3.76 5.40
CA THR A 55 -12.45 -2.72 6.10
C THR A 55 -13.93 -3.05 6.05
N THR A 56 -14.57 -3.05 7.21
CA THR A 56 -16.04 -3.12 7.33
C THR A 56 -16.56 -1.75 7.76
N ALA A 57 -17.52 -1.23 7.01
CA ALA A 57 -18.26 -0.02 7.33
C ALA A 57 -19.69 -0.40 7.78
N TYR A 58 -20.05 0.02 8.98
CA TYR A 58 -21.38 -0.10 9.56
C TYR A 58 -22.04 1.28 9.54
N VAL A 59 -23.20 1.40 8.95
CA VAL A 59 -23.95 2.66 8.83
C VAL A 59 -25.19 2.58 9.71
N TYR A 60 -25.41 3.60 10.49
CA TYR A 60 -26.57 3.72 11.40
C TYR A 60 -27.31 5.02 11.14
N GLU A 61 -28.63 5.00 11.33
CA GLU A 61 -29.43 6.22 11.32
C GLU A 61 -28.99 7.15 12.46
N SER A 62 -28.86 8.43 12.15
CA SER A 62 -28.46 9.43 13.13
C SER A 62 -29.02 10.80 12.76
N THR A 63 -29.32 11.62 13.77
CA THR A 63 -29.69 13.02 13.60
C THR A 63 -28.46 13.94 13.44
N LYS A 64 -27.27 13.40 13.70
CA LYS A 64 -25.99 14.14 13.59
C LYS A 64 -24.95 13.26 12.92
N THR A 65 -24.22 13.85 12.00
CA THR A 65 -23.07 13.19 11.37
C THR A 65 -21.98 12.96 12.38
N ASN A 66 -21.56 11.70 12.55
CA ASN A 66 -20.46 11.30 13.43
C ASN A 66 -19.87 9.96 12.96
N TYR A 67 -18.69 9.62 13.49
CA TYR A 67 -18.05 8.33 13.18
C TYR A 67 -17.12 7.86 14.30
N ASP A 68 -16.83 6.57 14.31
CA ASP A 68 -15.72 5.99 15.05
C ASP A 68 -14.87 5.07 14.16
N ILE A 69 -13.62 4.82 14.58
CA ILE A 69 -12.67 3.99 13.85
C ILE A 69 -12.03 3.01 14.82
N GLN A 70 -11.99 1.74 14.43
CA GLN A 70 -11.27 0.69 15.12
C GLN A 70 -10.24 0.04 14.20
N ILE A 71 -9.07 -0.26 14.75
CA ILE A 71 -8.00 -1.02 14.08
C ILE A 71 -7.74 -2.27 14.90
N ASN A 72 -8.00 -3.44 14.31
CA ASN A 72 -7.90 -4.75 14.98
C ASN A 72 -8.66 -4.76 16.34
N GLY A 73 -9.86 -4.20 16.37
CA GLY A 73 -10.73 -4.13 17.56
C GLY A 73 -10.35 -3.04 18.57
N VAL A 74 -9.29 -2.28 18.34
CA VAL A 74 -8.87 -1.19 19.23
C VAL A 74 -9.28 0.16 18.63
N LYS A 75 -9.99 0.97 19.42
CA LYS A 75 -10.39 2.33 19.02
C LYS A 75 -9.15 3.17 18.69
N ASN A 76 -9.18 3.84 17.54
CA ASN A 76 -8.07 4.64 17.03
C ASN A 76 -8.55 6.05 16.66
N CYS A 77 -8.02 7.06 17.35
CA CYS A 77 -8.32 8.46 17.10
C CYS A 77 -7.29 9.14 16.17
N ASP A 78 -6.21 8.45 15.77
CA ASP A 78 -5.09 9.03 15.03
C ASP A 78 -5.00 8.55 13.57
N ALA A 79 -6.05 7.86 13.07
CA ALA A 79 -6.13 7.37 11.69
C ALA A 79 -6.44 8.51 10.70
N GLU A 80 -5.50 9.43 10.48
CA GLU A 80 -5.69 10.65 9.66
C GLU A 80 -6.26 10.36 8.27
N VAL A 81 -5.71 9.36 7.57
CA VAL A 81 -6.14 8.98 6.21
C VAL A 81 -7.57 8.46 6.22
N SER A 82 -7.92 7.59 7.18
CA SER A 82 -9.28 7.07 7.30
C SER A 82 -10.29 8.17 7.63
N LYS A 83 -9.94 9.09 8.53
CA LYS A 83 -10.79 10.28 8.82
C LYS A 83 -11.07 11.08 7.56
N TRP A 84 -10.03 11.38 6.79
CA TRP A 84 -10.16 12.15 5.57
C TRP A 84 -11.13 11.46 4.57
N VAL A 85 -10.99 10.16 4.38
CA VAL A 85 -11.88 9.37 3.50
C VAL A 85 -13.32 9.42 4.02
N ILE A 86 -13.54 9.19 5.34
CA ILE A 86 -14.88 9.21 5.94
C ILE A 86 -15.53 10.58 5.73
N GLU A 87 -14.81 11.65 6.01
CA GLU A 87 -15.32 13.03 5.90
C GLU A 87 -15.72 13.36 4.46
N GLU A 88 -14.98 12.91 3.44
CA GLU A 88 -15.36 13.09 2.04
C GLU A 88 -16.65 12.31 1.70
N TYR A 89 -16.79 11.06 2.16
CA TYR A 89 -18.01 10.29 1.93
C TYR A 89 -19.22 10.84 2.65
N LEU A 90 -19.05 11.34 3.87
CA LEU A 90 -20.15 11.97 4.63
C LEU A 90 -20.62 13.29 4.02
N LYS A 91 -19.78 13.99 3.25
CA LYS A 91 -20.21 15.17 2.44
C LYS A 91 -21.06 14.75 1.22
N LEU A 92 -20.85 13.54 0.69
CA LEU A 92 -21.59 13.01 -0.46
C LEU A 92 -22.91 12.34 -0.03
N ALA A 93 -23.06 12.02 1.26
CA ALA A 93 -24.24 11.36 1.78
C ALA A 93 -25.47 12.29 1.76
N ASP A 94 -26.64 11.71 1.55
CA ASP A 94 -27.93 12.40 1.39
C ASP A 94 -28.49 12.98 2.71
N ARG A 95 -28.06 12.42 3.84
CA ARG A 95 -28.50 12.78 5.19
C ARG A 95 -27.41 12.48 6.24
N PRO A 96 -27.56 12.93 7.48
CA PRO A 96 -26.65 12.58 8.56
C PRO A 96 -26.68 11.08 8.88
N TYR A 97 -25.50 10.50 9.08
CA TYR A 97 -25.30 9.13 9.54
C TYR A 97 -24.29 9.06 10.68
N PHE A 98 -24.40 8.05 11.51
CA PHE A 98 -23.29 7.58 12.31
C PHE A 98 -22.64 6.40 11.60
N VAL A 99 -21.32 6.45 11.40
CA VAL A 99 -20.57 5.42 10.69
C VAL A 99 -19.51 4.82 11.61
N SER A 100 -19.57 3.50 11.83
CA SER A 100 -18.53 2.77 12.58
C SER A 100 -17.66 1.98 11.62
N ILE A 101 -16.35 2.20 11.69
CA ILE A 101 -15.36 1.59 10.81
C ILE A 101 -14.51 0.60 11.57
N SER A 102 -14.37 -0.61 11.03
CA SER A 102 -13.48 -1.64 11.53
C SER A 102 -12.45 -2.04 10.48
N HIS A 103 -11.17 -1.75 10.72
CA HIS A 103 -10.05 -2.21 9.92
C HIS A 103 -9.46 -3.50 10.50
N GLU A 104 -9.46 -4.57 9.72
CA GLU A 104 -8.69 -5.80 9.97
C GLU A 104 -7.35 -5.70 9.23
N VAL A 105 -6.29 -5.37 9.93
CA VAL A 105 -4.97 -5.11 9.39
C VAL A 105 -4.11 -6.37 9.48
N LYS A 106 -3.74 -6.97 8.34
CA LYS A 106 -2.91 -8.18 8.24
C LYS A 106 -1.44 -7.92 7.92
N ILE A 107 -1.09 -6.67 7.61
CA ILE A 107 0.28 -6.20 7.35
C ILE A 107 0.72 -5.24 8.47
N PRO A 108 1.99 -5.24 8.89
CA PRO A 108 2.44 -4.30 9.92
C PRO A 108 2.49 -2.86 9.39
N ILE A 109 1.96 -1.92 10.19
CA ILE A 109 1.87 -0.50 9.84
C ILE A 109 3.26 0.15 10.00
N GLY A 110 3.68 0.95 9.00
CA GLY A 110 4.96 1.67 9.02
C GLY A 110 6.16 0.85 8.54
N PHE A 111 5.94 -0.33 7.96
CA PHE A 111 7.00 -1.21 7.46
C PHE A 111 7.17 -1.16 5.92
N GLY A 112 6.62 -0.17 5.25
CA GLY A 112 6.76 -0.01 3.79
C GLY A 112 5.89 -0.97 2.97
N LEU A 113 4.79 -1.45 3.54
CA LEU A 113 3.88 -2.41 2.90
C LEU A 113 2.57 -1.76 2.39
N GLY A 114 2.54 -0.45 2.19
CA GLY A 114 1.39 0.26 1.64
C GLY A 114 0.18 0.37 2.59
N SER A 115 0.35 0.20 3.90
CA SER A 115 -0.77 0.09 4.84
C SER A 115 -1.74 1.29 4.85
N SER A 116 -1.27 2.52 4.59
CA SER A 116 -2.15 3.70 4.55
C SER A 116 -3.00 3.74 3.28
N GLY A 117 -2.42 3.42 2.13
CA GLY A 117 -3.14 3.29 0.86
C GLY A 117 -4.18 2.17 0.93
N ALA A 118 -3.79 0.99 1.44
CA ALA A 118 -4.70 -0.14 1.61
C ALA A 118 -5.87 0.19 2.55
N ALA A 119 -5.65 0.94 3.64
CA ALA A 119 -6.70 1.39 4.53
C ALA A 119 -7.64 2.38 3.83
N ALA A 120 -7.08 3.38 3.14
CA ALA A 120 -7.87 4.37 2.41
C ALA A 120 -8.74 3.71 1.32
N LEU A 121 -8.16 2.79 0.55
CA LEU A 121 -8.83 2.19 -0.61
C LEU A 121 -9.91 1.18 -0.20
N SER A 122 -9.62 0.29 0.77
CA SER A 122 -10.62 -0.63 1.31
C SER A 122 -11.77 0.13 1.99
N LEU A 123 -11.46 1.21 2.73
CA LEU A 123 -12.46 2.05 3.36
C LEU A 123 -13.34 2.77 2.33
N SER A 124 -12.73 3.36 1.31
CA SER A 124 -13.44 4.06 0.25
C SER A 124 -14.44 3.13 -0.45
N TYR A 125 -14.04 1.89 -0.75
CA TYR A 125 -14.93 0.90 -1.36
C TYR A 125 -16.06 0.48 -0.42
N ALA A 126 -15.75 0.24 0.87
CA ALA A 126 -16.76 -0.13 1.85
C ALA A 126 -17.80 0.98 2.07
N LEU A 127 -17.36 2.24 2.17
CA LEU A 127 -18.25 3.40 2.34
C LEU A 127 -19.10 3.65 1.08
N ASN A 128 -18.50 3.56 -0.11
CA ASN A 128 -19.24 3.70 -1.36
C ASN A 128 -20.42 2.72 -1.44
N GLN A 129 -20.19 1.48 -1.03
CA GLN A 129 -21.20 0.44 -1.01
C GLN A 129 -22.22 0.64 0.13
N ALA A 130 -21.75 0.88 1.37
CA ALA A 130 -22.64 0.96 2.53
C ALA A 130 -23.53 2.20 2.54
N LEU A 131 -23.03 3.34 2.04
CA LEU A 131 -23.81 4.58 1.90
C LEU A 131 -24.54 4.68 0.56
N ALA A 132 -24.41 3.67 -0.31
CA ALA A 132 -25.03 3.64 -1.65
C ALA A 132 -24.72 4.90 -2.49
N ILE A 133 -23.51 5.45 -2.41
CA ILE A 133 -23.12 6.69 -3.10
C ILE A 133 -23.11 6.52 -4.62
N GLY A 134 -22.83 5.31 -5.12
CA GLY A 134 -22.90 4.99 -6.55
C GLY A 134 -21.68 5.43 -7.37
N LEU A 135 -20.53 5.71 -6.72
CA LEU A 135 -19.29 5.99 -7.44
C LEU A 135 -18.77 4.73 -8.13
N SER A 136 -18.18 4.90 -9.31
CA SER A 136 -17.42 3.82 -9.95
C SER A 136 -16.19 3.43 -9.09
N ALA A 137 -15.66 2.22 -9.28
CA ALA A 137 -14.46 1.76 -8.59
C ALA A 137 -13.28 2.75 -8.75
N THR A 138 -13.13 3.33 -9.95
CA THR A 138 -12.10 4.34 -10.24
C THR A 138 -12.32 5.62 -9.43
N GLN A 139 -13.54 6.14 -9.36
CA GLN A 139 -13.85 7.35 -8.60
C GLN A 139 -13.66 7.13 -7.09
N ALA A 140 -14.09 5.99 -6.57
CA ALA A 140 -13.84 5.62 -5.18
C ALA A 140 -12.32 5.53 -4.88
N ALA A 141 -11.53 4.93 -5.78
CA ALA A 141 -10.09 4.85 -5.64
C ALA A 141 -9.40 6.23 -5.76
N GLN A 142 -9.98 7.17 -6.51
CA GLN A 142 -9.52 8.57 -6.56
C GLN A 142 -9.69 9.28 -5.22
N ILE A 143 -10.78 9.03 -4.49
CA ILE A 143 -10.95 9.57 -3.12
C ILE A 143 -9.85 9.03 -2.19
N ALA A 144 -9.57 7.72 -2.24
CA ALA A 144 -8.49 7.13 -1.45
C ALA A 144 -7.11 7.73 -1.82
N HIS A 145 -6.85 7.94 -3.10
CA HIS A 145 -5.61 8.57 -3.56
C HIS A 145 -5.48 10.01 -3.05
N MET A 146 -6.55 10.81 -3.13
CA MET A 146 -6.55 12.18 -2.62
C MET A 146 -6.28 12.24 -1.11
N ALA A 147 -6.81 11.28 -0.34
CA ALA A 147 -6.53 11.16 1.10
C ALA A 147 -5.04 10.94 1.38
N GLU A 148 -4.38 10.03 0.65
CA GLU A 148 -2.95 9.77 0.78
C GLU A 148 -2.10 11.03 0.48
N ILE A 149 -2.45 11.76 -0.59
CA ILE A 149 -1.76 13.00 -0.97
C ILE A 149 -1.98 14.09 0.08
N ALA A 150 -3.21 14.28 0.54
CA ALA A 150 -3.55 15.30 1.55
C ALA A 150 -2.84 15.05 2.89
N CYS A 151 -2.77 13.78 3.32
CA CYS A 151 -2.12 13.38 4.57
C CYS A 151 -0.59 13.21 4.44
N ASN A 152 -0.03 13.32 3.23
CA ASN A 152 1.40 13.07 2.94
C ASN A 152 1.88 11.67 3.39
N THR A 153 1.07 10.65 3.18
CA THR A 153 1.34 9.27 3.57
C THR A 153 1.76 8.37 2.41
N GLY A 154 1.42 8.74 1.17
CA GLY A 154 1.81 8.01 -0.05
C GLY A 154 1.76 8.87 -1.31
N LEU A 155 2.43 8.41 -2.38
CA LEU A 155 2.52 9.10 -3.67
C LEU A 155 2.22 8.20 -4.87
N GLY A 156 1.78 6.98 -4.68
CA GLY A 156 1.54 6.06 -5.79
C GLY A 156 1.10 4.67 -5.38
N THR A 157 0.87 4.46 -4.10
CA THR A 157 0.50 3.16 -3.54
C THR A 157 -0.91 2.78 -3.95
N VAL A 158 -1.86 3.73 -3.87
CA VAL A 158 -3.28 3.46 -4.17
C VAL A 158 -3.51 2.99 -5.60
N ILE A 159 -2.84 3.59 -6.61
CA ILE A 159 -3.01 3.14 -8.00
C ILE A 159 -2.46 1.71 -8.21
N ALA A 160 -1.39 1.33 -7.49
CA ALA A 160 -0.82 0.00 -7.52
C ALA A 160 -1.72 -1.03 -6.82
N GLU A 161 -2.22 -0.70 -5.64
CA GLU A 161 -3.16 -1.53 -4.88
C GLU A 161 -4.52 -1.69 -5.59
N PHE A 162 -4.97 -0.64 -6.29
CA PHE A 162 -6.14 -0.68 -7.15
C PHE A 162 -5.97 -1.69 -8.29
N ALA A 163 -4.81 -1.66 -8.96
CA ALA A 163 -4.53 -2.54 -10.07
C ALA A 163 -4.20 -3.97 -9.62
N GLY A 164 -3.44 -4.12 -8.54
CA GLY A 164 -2.86 -5.41 -8.12
C GLY A 164 -1.79 -5.95 -9.08
N GLY A 165 -1.19 -7.05 -8.69
CA GLY A 165 -0.18 -7.77 -9.46
C GLY A 165 1.24 -7.25 -9.27
N PHE A 166 2.14 -7.73 -10.12
CA PHE A 166 3.47 -7.19 -10.32
C PHE A 166 3.38 -6.11 -11.40
N GLU A 167 3.81 -4.87 -11.11
CA GLU A 167 3.44 -3.72 -11.91
C GLU A 167 4.56 -2.69 -12.11
N MET A 168 4.43 -1.95 -13.20
CA MET A 168 5.16 -0.72 -13.49
C MET A 168 4.17 0.45 -13.53
N ARG A 169 4.39 1.48 -12.73
CA ARG A 169 3.68 2.77 -12.82
C ARG A 169 4.43 3.64 -13.83
N THR A 170 3.91 3.70 -15.05
CA THR A 170 4.57 4.38 -16.18
C THR A 170 4.27 5.87 -16.26
N SER A 171 3.14 6.30 -15.72
CA SER A 171 2.87 7.72 -15.45
C SER A 171 2.28 7.92 -14.05
N ALA A 172 2.62 9.05 -13.43
CA ALA A 172 2.10 9.44 -12.13
C ALA A 172 0.63 9.87 -12.21
N GLY A 173 -0.10 9.71 -11.12
CA GLY A 173 -1.50 10.11 -10.98
C GLY A 173 -2.35 9.06 -10.29
N ALA A 174 -3.59 9.46 -9.97
CA ALA A 174 -4.61 8.59 -9.41
C ALA A 174 -5.06 7.50 -10.39
N PRO A 175 -5.79 6.45 -9.94
CA PRO A 175 -6.49 5.53 -10.81
C PRO A 175 -7.33 6.25 -11.88
N GLY A 176 -7.20 5.83 -13.15
CA GLY A 176 -7.84 6.47 -14.30
C GLY A 176 -7.11 7.70 -14.86
N ILE A 177 -6.03 8.18 -14.21
CA ILE A 177 -5.18 9.28 -14.66
C ILE A 177 -3.75 8.81 -14.84
N GLY A 178 -3.14 8.22 -13.82
CA GLY A 178 -1.86 7.54 -13.93
C GLY A 178 -1.99 6.27 -14.78
N SER A 179 -0.84 5.73 -15.21
CA SER A 179 -0.79 4.53 -16.07
C SER A 179 0.00 3.42 -15.40
N ILE A 180 -0.56 2.21 -15.46
CA ILE A 180 0.06 0.99 -14.99
C ILE A 180 0.21 0.00 -16.14
N THR A 181 1.36 -0.66 -16.19
CA THR A 181 1.61 -1.84 -17.02
C THR A 181 1.90 -3.02 -16.10
N LYS A 182 1.09 -4.07 -16.15
CA LYS A 182 1.37 -5.30 -15.40
C LYS A 182 2.45 -6.12 -16.08
N ILE A 183 3.27 -6.76 -15.27
CA ILE A 183 4.23 -7.78 -15.70
C ILE A 183 3.65 -9.13 -15.28
N SER A 184 3.53 -10.05 -16.24
CA SER A 184 3.06 -11.40 -15.95
C SER A 184 4.07 -12.13 -15.09
N LEU A 185 3.60 -12.75 -14.02
CA LEU A 185 4.37 -13.62 -13.15
C LEU A 185 3.57 -14.92 -12.98
N ASP A 186 4.25 -16.05 -13.04
CA ASP A 186 3.62 -17.35 -12.80
C ASP A 186 3.07 -17.43 -11.39
N GLU A 187 1.97 -18.16 -11.20
CA GLU A 187 1.32 -18.34 -9.88
C GLU A 187 2.20 -19.08 -8.87
N ASN A 188 3.26 -19.74 -9.33
CA ASN A 188 4.17 -20.52 -8.51
C ASN A 188 5.22 -19.70 -7.74
N TYR A 189 5.08 -18.37 -7.68
CA TYR A 189 5.99 -17.52 -6.92
C TYR A 189 5.40 -17.14 -5.56
N LYS A 190 6.28 -17.05 -4.55
CA LYS A 190 5.97 -16.49 -3.22
C LYS A 190 6.78 -15.23 -2.98
N ALA A 191 6.14 -14.24 -2.40
CA ALA A 191 6.83 -13.12 -1.79
C ALA A 191 7.13 -13.46 -0.32
N ILE A 192 8.36 -13.26 0.10
CA ILE A 192 8.82 -13.46 1.48
C ILE A 192 9.34 -12.13 1.99
N VAL A 193 8.77 -11.69 3.11
CA VAL A 193 8.96 -10.33 3.64
C VAL A 193 9.32 -10.42 5.11
N LEU A 194 10.50 -9.90 5.46
CA LEU A 194 10.97 -9.81 6.85
C LEU A 194 10.89 -8.37 7.35
N CYS A 195 9.94 -8.09 8.22
CA CYS A 195 9.69 -6.77 8.80
C CYS A 195 10.48 -6.61 10.11
N LEU A 196 11.53 -5.76 10.11
CA LEU A 196 12.47 -5.61 11.22
C LEU A 196 12.21 -4.37 12.08
N ALA A 197 11.89 -3.22 11.46
CA ALA A 197 11.53 -2.00 12.18
C ALA A 197 10.73 -1.04 11.28
N PRO A 198 9.80 -0.24 11.85
CA PRO A 198 9.07 0.77 11.10
C PRO A 198 9.94 2.00 10.79
N ILE A 199 9.61 2.68 9.67
CA ILE A 199 10.18 4.00 9.31
C ILE A 199 9.03 4.94 8.97
N SER A 200 9.13 6.20 9.38
CA SER A 200 8.16 7.23 9.00
C SER A 200 8.36 7.66 7.55
N THR A 201 7.35 7.45 6.70
CA THR A 201 7.32 7.89 5.30
C THR A 201 7.55 9.40 5.17
N LYS A 202 6.91 10.22 6.01
CA LYS A 202 7.08 11.69 6.02
C LYS A 202 8.54 12.09 6.24
N SER A 203 9.24 11.43 7.16
CA SER A 203 10.66 11.68 7.46
C SER A 203 11.59 11.24 6.33
N PHE A 204 11.30 10.10 5.72
CA PHE A 204 12.10 9.52 4.65
C PHE A 204 12.05 10.40 3.38
N LEU A 205 10.85 10.71 2.90
CA LEU A 205 10.65 11.54 1.70
C LEU A 205 11.38 12.88 1.81
N ARG A 206 11.29 13.55 2.95
CA ARG A 206 11.95 14.84 3.16
C ARG A 206 13.48 14.78 3.03
N LYS A 207 14.09 13.66 3.43
CA LYS A 207 15.57 13.54 3.51
C LYS A 207 16.21 12.98 2.24
N ARG A 208 15.52 12.11 1.50
CA ARG A 208 16.11 11.26 0.46
C ARG A 208 15.54 11.44 -0.94
N MET A 209 14.53 12.30 -1.14
CA MET A 209 13.88 12.47 -2.45
C MET A 209 14.84 12.85 -3.57
N ASN A 210 15.81 13.74 -3.28
CA ASN A 210 16.75 14.22 -4.30
C ASN A 210 17.73 13.13 -4.77
N GLU A 211 18.03 12.14 -3.92
CA GLU A 211 18.90 11.01 -4.25
C GLU A 211 18.20 9.98 -5.15
N ALA A 212 16.88 9.89 -5.05
CA ALA A 212 16.06 8.95 -5.82
C ALA A 212 15.74 9.44 -7.24
N ASN A 213 15.72 10.76 -7.46
CA ASN A 213 15.30 11.34 -8.73
C ASN A 213 16.32 11.07 -9.87
N GLY A 214 15.80 10.68 -11.04
CA GLY A 214 16.55 10.27 -12.21
C GLY A 214 16.89 8.78 -12.26
N LEU A 215 17.22 8.16 -11.12
CA LEU A 215 17.52 6.73 -11.06
C LEU A 215 16.27 5.87 -11.33
N GLY A 216 15.13 6.27 -10.78
CA GLY A 216 13.86 5.56 -10.95
C GLY A 216 13.41 5.49 -12.41
N SER A 217 13.55 6.58 -13.18
CA SER A 217 13.20 6.58 -14.61
C SER A 217 14.11 5.67 -15.44
N VAL A 218 15.43 5.64 -15.17
CA VAL A 218 16.36 4.74 -15.84
C VAL A 218 15.98 3.28 -15.57
N MET A 219 15.72 2.95 -14.29
CA MET A 219 15.30 1.60 -13.91
C MET A 219 13.97 1.21 -14.53
N LEU A 220 12.99 2.13 -14.57
CA LEU A 220 11.69 1.87 -15.18
C LEU A 220 11.81 1.57 -16.68
N ASN A 221 12.64 2.31 -17.40
CA ASN A 221 12.90 2.07 -18.81
C ASN A 221 13.55 0.68 -19.04
N ASN A 222 14.53 0.32 -18.22
CA ASN A 222 15.20 -0.98 -18.32
C ASN A 222 14.22 -2.12 -18.00
N LEU A 223 13.40 -1.98 -16.95
CA LEU A 223 12.39 -2.98 -16.58
C LEU A 223 11.29 -3.09 -17.66
N SER A 224 10.92 -1.99 -18.30
CA SER A 224 9.95 -1.99 -19.40
C SER A 224 10.44 -2.81 -20.59
N ALA A 225 11.75 -2.82 -20.84
CA ALA A 225 12.37 -3.61 -21.91
C ALA A 225 12.50 -5.09 -21.52
N SER A 226 12.99 -5.39 -20.33
CA SER A 226 13.26 -6.77 -19.90
C SER A 226 12.02 -7.52 -19.38
N ARG A 227 11.11 -6.83 -18.70
CA ARG A 227 9.93 -7.39 -18.00
C ARG A 227 10.27 -8.58 -17.10
N SER A 228 11.48 -8.58 -16.55
CA SER A 228 12.05 -9.68 -15.78
C SER A 228 11.94 -9.44 -14.28
N LEU A 229 11.43 -10.44 -13.53
CA LEU A 229 11.45 -10.42 -12.08
C LEU A 229 12.88 -10.30 -11.52
N HIS A 230 13.82 -11.02 -12.10
CA HIS A 230 15.22 -10.96 -11.69
C HIS A 230 15.81 -9.54 -11.84
N ASP A 231 15.55 -8.88 -12.95
CA ASP A 231 16.00 -7.50 -13.18
C ASP A 231 15.29 -6.52 -12.22
N PHE A 232 14.02 -6.73 -11.94
CA PHE A 232 13.30 -5.95 -10.93
C PHE A 232 13.96 -6.07 -9.56
N LEU A 233 14.30 -7.27 -9.11
CA LEU A 233 14.94 -7.48 -7.81
C LEU A 233 16.34 -6.84 -7.76
N LYS A 234 17.15 -7.00 -8.83
CA LYS A 234 18.46 -6.34 -8.92
C LYS A 234 18.36 -4.83 -8.92
N MET A 235 17.45 -4.26 -9.70
CA MET A 235 17.24 -2.81 -9.74
C MET A 235 16.73 -2.30 -8.38
N SER A 236 15.82 -3.03 -7.73
CA SER A 236 15.33 -2.69 -6.40
C SER A 236 16.44 -2.72 -5.36
N SER A 237 17.33 -3.73 -5.40
CA SER A 237 18.50 -3.80 -4.53
C SER A 237 19.42 -2.59 -4.75
N LYS A 238 19.74 -2.28 -6.01
CA LYS A 238 20.58 -1.13 -6.36
C LYS A 238 19.97 0.20 -5.93
N PHE A 239 18.64 0.34 -6.06
CA PHE A 239 17.94 1.53 -5.60
C PHE A 239 18.01 1.67 -4.07
N ALA A 240 17.78 0.58 -3.34
CA ALA A 240 17.88 0.55 -1.89
C ALA A 240 19.32 0.84 -1.40
N GLU A 241 20.35 0.32 -2.07
CA GLU A 241 21.76 0.63 -1.79
C GLU A 241 22.05 2.13 -1.96
N THR A 242 21.61 2.73 -3.08
CA THR A 242 21.80 4.16 -3.35
C THR A 242 21.20 5.04 -2.25
N LEU A 243 20.08 4.60 -1.68
CA LEU A 243 19.41 5.28 -0.58
C LEU A 243 19.92 4.85 0.82
N ASN A 244 20.99 4.06 0.90
CA ASN A 244 21.53 3.51 2.14
C ASN A 244 20.49 2.78 3.03
N LEU A 245 19.52 2.08 2.41
CA LEU A 245 18.49 1.32 3.12
C LEU A 245 18.93 -0.10 3.45
N THR A 246 19.96 -0.60 2.78
CA THR A 246 20.50 -1.97 2.95
C THR A 246 21.39 -2.12 4.20
N GLU A 247 21.67 -1.03 4.90
CA GLU A 247 22.47 -1.02 6.10
C GLU A 247 21.66 -1.31 7.38
N GLY A 248 22.33 -1.33 8.52
CA GLY A 248 21.72 -1.57 9.81
C GLY A 248 21.12 -2.97 9.92
N ARG A 249 19.86 -3.08 10.34
CA ARG A 249 19.19 -4.37 10.55
C ARG A 249 18.96 -5.16 9.25
N CYS A 250 18.90 -4.50 8.11
CA CYS A 250 18.67 -5.16 6.81
C CYS A 250 19.93 -5.85 6.27
N LYS A 251 21.14 -5.44 6.70
CA LYS A 251 22.41 -5.91 6.14
C LYS A 251 22.61 -7.42 6.27
N ALA A 252 22.45 -7.95 7.45
CA ALA A 252 22.70 -9.37 7.72
C ALA A 252 21.68 -10.30 6.99
N PRO A 253 20.36 -10.04 7.02
CA PRO A 253 19.39 -10.81 6.23
C PRO A 253 19.67 -10.79 4.72
N ILE A 254 20.02 -9.62 4.15
CA ILE A 254 20.38 -9.51 2.74
C ILE A 254 21.61 -10.34 2.41
N ALA A 255 22.65 -10.28 3.26
CA ALA A 255 23.88 -11.08 3.08
C ALA A 255 23.59 -12.58 3.17
N ALA A 256 22.73 -13.02 4.07
CA ALA A 256 22.33 -14.41 4.23
C ALA A 256 21.59 -14.95 2.99
N LEU A 257 20.69 -14.16 2.40
CA LEU A 257 19.99 -14.53 1.15
C LEU A 257 20.97 -14.56 -0.03
N LYS A 258 21.83 -13.55 -0.16
CA LYS A 258 22.84 -13.47 -1.22
C LYS A 258 23.80 -14.67 -1.19
N ALA A 259 24.22 -15.11 0.00
CA ALA A 259 25.11 -16.28 0.15
C ALA A 259 24.45 -17.60 -0.33
N ARG A 260 23.11 -17.64 -0.40
CA ARG A 260 22.32 -18.75 -0.93
C ARG A 260 21.88 -18.55 -2.38
N GLY A 261 22.30 -17.47 -3.04
CA GLY A 261 21.98 -17.16 -4.43
C GLY A 261 20.63 -16.48 -4.63
N PHE A 262 19.96 -16.01 -3.58
CA PHE A 262 18.69 -15.31 -3.68
C PHE A 262 18.89 -13.79 -3.75
N GLU A 263 18.35 -13.17 -4.80
CA GLU A 263 18.25 -11.72 -4.92
C GLU A 263 17.18 -11.19 -3.95
N SER A 264 17.52 -10.09 -3.27
CA SER A 264 16.59 -9.47 -2.30
C SER A 264 16.79 -7.97 -2.27
N SER A 265 15.82 -7.24 -1.75
CA SER A 265 15.87 -5.81 -1.59
C SER A 265 15.20 -5.36 -0.30
N VAL A 266 15.11 -4.05 -0.09
CA VAL A 266 14.46 -3.42 1.06
C VAL A 266 13.23 -2.66 0.57
N ALA A 267 12.08 -2.91 1.20
CA ALA A 267 10.87 -2.15 0.94
C ALA A 267 11.10 -0.69 1.36
N LEU A 268 10.76 0.22 0.47
CA LEU A 268 10.89 1.64 0.74
C LEU A 268 9.96 2.03 1.89
N PHE A 269 10.41 2.93 2.75
CA PHE A 269 9.67 3.39 3.94
C PHE A 269 9.52 2.35 5.07
N GLY A 270 10.43 1.36 5.13
CA GLY A 270 10.51 0.38 6.22
C GLY A 270 11.89 -0.27 6.29
N GLN A 271 12.32 -0.73 7.49
CA GLN A 271 13.43 -1.70 7.58
C GLN A 271 12.82 -3.09 7.33
N THR A 272 12.56 -3.38 6.07
CA THR A 272 11.82 -4.57 5.65
C THR A 272 12.51 -5.18 4.44
N VAL A 273 13.11 -6.34 4.62
CA VAL A 273 13.74 -7.10 3.54
C VAL A 273 12.68 -7.91 2.81
N PHE A 274 12.71 -7.91 1.49
CA PHE A 274 11.82 -8.73 0.67
C PHE A 274 12.56 -9.46 -0.44
N THR A 275 12.02 -10.59 -0.83
CA THR A 275 12.38 -11.32 -2.05
C THR A 275 11.14 -11.98 -2.65
N ILE A 276 11.23 -12.36 -3.91
CA ILE A 276 10.21 -13.14 -4.62
C ILE A 276 10.92 -14.36 -5.22
N VAL A 277 10.48 -15.54 -4.84
CA VAL A 277 11.11 -16.81 -5.25
C VAL A 277 10.06 -17.82 -5.70
N PRO A 278 10.45 -18.82 -6.52
CA PRO A 278 9.61 -19.97 -6.76
C PRO A 278 9.15 -20.64 -5.46
N SER A 279 7.93 -21.15 -5.43
CA SER A 279 7.32 -21.72 -4.21
C SER A 279 8.16 -22.87 -3.60
N GLU A 280 8.89 -23.59 -4.41
CA GLU A 280 9.82 -24.65 -3.99
C GLU A 280 10.98 -24.14 -3.13
N ASN A 281 11.42 -22.90 -3.35
CA ASN A 281 12.49 -22.26 -2.57
C ASN A 281 11.98 -21.51 -1.33
N ALA A 282 10.66 -21.40 -1.14
CA ALA A 282 10.08 -20.58 -0.07
C ALA A 282 10.53 -21.02 1.32
N ASN A 283 10.61 -22.31 1.59
CA ASN A 283 11.05 -22.85 2.89
C ASN A 283 12.52 -22.50 3.16
N GLU A 284 13.41 -22.68 2.19
CA GLU A 284 14.83 -22.35 2.33
C GLU A 284 15.04 -20.88 2.66
N VAL A 285 14.32 -19.98 1.98
CA VAL A 285 14.38 -18.53 2.23
C VAL A 285 13.79 -18.20 3.61
N THR A 286 12.68 -18.82 3.98
CA THR A 286 12.02 -18.63 5.28
C THR A 286 12.94 -19.04 6.43
N ASP A 287 13.57 -20.22 6.32
CA ASP A 287 14.52 -20.72 7.31
C ASP A 287 15.74 -19.78 7.43
N ALA A 288 16.29 -19.33 6.30
CA ALA A 288 17.40 -18.38 6.27
C ALA A 288 17.08 -17.03 6.94
N LEU A 289 15.82 -16.61 6.92
CA LEU A 289 15.40 -15.32 7.50
C LEU A 289 14.90 -15.43 8.93
N SER A 290 14.50 -16.61 9.40
CA SER A 290 13.90 -16.83 10.71
C SER A 290 14.80 -16.45 11.89
N GLU A 291 16.14 -16.55 11.73
CA GLU A 291 17.14 -16.25 12.75
C GLU A 291 17.32 -14.76 13.07
N PHE A 292 16.85 -13.85 12.18
CA PHE A 292 17.08 -12.41 12.35
C PHE A 292 16.01 -11.69 13.19
N GLY A 293 15.00 -12.43 13.67
CA GLY A 293 13.88 -11.86 14.42
C GLY A 293 13.00 -10.98 13.53
N GLY A 294 12.06 -10.25 14.15
CA GLY A 294 11.07 -9.47 13.43
C GLY A 294 9.83 -10.28 13.03
N LYS A 295 9.00 -9.73 12.14
CA LYS A 295 7.80 -10.40 11.63
C LYS A 295 8.07 -10.91 10.22
N LEU A 296 8.11 -12.22 10.07
CA LEU A 296 8.24 -12.89 8.78
C LEU A 296 6.86 -13.15 8.19
N ILE A 297 6.67 -12.81 6.92
CA ILE A 297 5.43 -12.96 6.17
C ILE A 297 5.74 -13.71 4.89
N VAL A 298 5.07 -14.83 4.66
CA VAL A 298 5.05 -15.56 3.39
C VAL A 298 3.68 -15.35 2.77
N CYS A 299 3.64 -14.85 1.53
CA CYS A 299 2.40 -14.47 0.87
C CYS A 299 2.48 -14.68 -0.65
N ASN A 300 1.31 -14.63 -1.29
CA ASN A 300 1.21 -14.65 -2.75
C ASN A 300 1.18 -13.22 -3.31
N ILE A 301 1.42 -13.10 -4.61
CA ILE A 301 1.14 -11.88 -5.34
C ILE A 301 -0.39 -11.77 -5.54
N ASP A 302 -1.00 -10.68 -5.09
CA ASP A 302 -2.43 -10.41 -5.32
C ASP A 302 -2.63 -9.78 -6.70
N SER A 303 -3.12 -10.55 -7.65
CA SER A 303 -3.33 -10.09 -9.03
C SER A 303 -4.64 -9.32 -9.23
N ALA A 304 -5.58 -9.45 -8.28
CA ALA A 304 -6.94 -8.90 -8.39
C ALA A 304 -7.02 -7.42 -7.98
N GLY A 305 -6.17 -6.97 -7.06
CA GLY A 305 -6.25 -5.62 -6.50
C GLY A 305 -7.41 -5.44 -5.51
N ALA A 306 -7.74 -4.18 -5.22
CA ALA A 306 -8.80 -3.85 -4.28
C ALA A 306 -10.19 -4.25 -4.78
N ARG A 307 -11.04 -4.74 -3.85
CA ARG A 307 -12.37 -5.29 -4.18
C ARG A 307 -13.34 -5.23 -3.00
N VAL A 308 -14.62 -5.14 -3.31
CA VAL A 308 -15.71 -5.38 -2.35
C VAL A 308 -15.78 -6.89 -2.08
N LEU A 309 -16.09 -7.29 -0.83
CA LEU A 309 -16.15 -8.68 -0.37
C LEU A 309 -17.59 -9.15 -0.17
#